data_245803491818cc4bc5530faeed5b3845
#
_entry.id   245803491818cc4bc5530faeed5b3845
#
_cell.length_a   1.000
_cell.length_b   1.000
_cell.length_c   1.000
_cell.angle_alpha   90.00
_cell.angle_beta   90.00
_cell.angle_gamma   90.00
#
_symmetry.space_group_name_H-M   'P 1'
#
loop_
_entity.id
_entity.type
_entity.pdbx_description
1 polymer ?
#
loop_
_entity_poly.entity_id
_entity_poly.type
_entity_poly.pdbx_seq_one_letter_code
_entity_poly.pdbx_strand_id
1 'polypeptide(L)'
;MSKYIPGNQKHLTLEDCKYKECLSQSMAGINITRHELHQEDMVITPLIFQGQSPYQIITNHPELDMSVRTLYSYLDKGILSARNIDLKRQVKFKPRKVHKTQIKDRSVFIRRMFSDFQALELDHFAEMDTVHSSQDSKRVILTFFLTREKLFLAFIMNRCTKGAVKLVFNKLEHQLGTYDFLTLFNTILTDRGSEFGDPESLENGINGIMRSSIYYCDPMRSGQKGGIEQAHTMLRMILPKKTSFEYLTQWDLRAIVDHINSTPRESLGGRTPYDVALENYGIDILKALQLRPILPDEVNLTPKLIRFNH
;
A
#
# COMPACT_ATOMS: atom_id res chain seq x y z
N MET A 1 -7.38 -9.75 -45.53
CA MET A 1 -8.11 -9.07 -46.63
C MET A 1 -8.91 -7.95 -46.04
N SER A 2 -8.56 -6.71 -46.41
CA SER A 2 -9.26 -5.50 -45.99
C SER A 2 -10.53 -5.34 -46.82
N LYS A 3 -11.72 -5.30 -46.19
CA LYS A 3 -12.98 -4.97 -46.89
C LYS A 3 -13.20 -3.46 -46.81
N TYR A 4 -13.30 -2.84 -48.01
CA TYR A 4 -13.64 -1.43 -48.17
C TYR A 4 -15.10 -1.21 -47.80
N ILE A 5 -15.39 -0.26 -46.91
CA ILE A 5 -16.72 0.21 -46.56
C ILE A 5 -16.84 1.66 -47.06
N PRO A 6 -17.79 1.99 -47.96
CA PRO A 6 -17.97 3.38 -48.44
C PRO A 6 -18.56 4.25 -47.33
N GLY A 7 -17.90 5.34 -47.06
CA GLY A 7 -18.30 6.34 -46.08
C GLY A 7 -17.07 6.70 -45.21
N ASN A 8 -16.90 7.92 -44.81
CA ASN A 8 -15.73 8.58 -44.21
C ASN A 8 -14.83 7.79 -43.21
N GLN A 9 -14.86 6.47 -43.19
CA GLN A 9 -14.00 5.60 -42.40
C GLN A 9 -13.04 4.81 -43.29
N LYS A 10 -11.81 5.25 -43.35
CA LYS A 10 -10.72 4.57 -44.06
C LYS A 10 -10.36 3.26 -43.31
N HIS A 11 -10.64 2.13 -43.95
CA HIS A 11 -10.17 0.78 -43.58
C HIS A 11 -10.39 0.33 -42.11
N LEU A 12 -11.43 -0.43 -41.86
CA LEU A 12 -11.59 -1.25 -40.67
C LEU A 12 -10.97 -2.63 -40.91
N THR A 13 -10.14 -3.08 -39.99
CA THR A 13 -9.61 -4.44 -40.00
C THR A 13 -10.68 -5.45 -39.59
N LEU A 14 -10.44 -6.73 -39.88
CA LEU A 14 -11.34 -7.82 -39.46
C LEU A 14 -11.45 -7.90 -37.93
N GLU A 15 -10.39 -7.50 -37.20
CA GLU A 15 -10.35 -7.39 -35.75
C GLU A 15 -11.23 -6.24 -35.23
N ASP A 16 -11.21 -5.08 -35.95
CA ASP A 16 -12.07 -3.95 -35.62
C ASP A 16 -13.56 -4.28 -35.80
N CYS A 17 -13.89 -5.08 -36.82
CA CYS A 17 -15.25 -5.57 -37.04
C CYS A 17 -15.70 -6.55 -35.95
N LYS A 18 -14.86 -7.50 -35.56
CA LYS A 18 -15.13 -8.44 -34.45
C LYS A 18 -15.26 -7.72 -33.11
N TYR A 19 -14.43 -6.72 -32.88
CA TYR A 19 -14.49 -5.88 -31.67
C TYR A 19 -15.80 -5.09 -31.60
N LYS A 20 -16.26 -4.48 -32.72
CA LYS A 20 -17.55 -3.78 -32.81
C LYS A 20 -18.74 -4.69 -32.62
N GLU A 21 -18.69 -5.90 -33.17
CA GLU A 21 -19.75 -6.90 -33.04
C GLU A 21 -19.84 -7.44 -31.61
N CYS A 22 -18.71 -7.66 -30.95
CA CYS A 22 -18.61 -8.06 -29.56
C CYS A 22 -19.13 -6.96 -28.62
N LEU A 23 -18.79 -5.69 -28.88
CA LEU A 23 -19.31 -4.54 -28.15
C LEU A 23 -20.83 -4.40 -28.28
N SER A 24 -21.40 -4.59 -29.50
CA SER A 24 -22.85 -4.48 -29.70
C SER A 24 -23.63 -5.57 -28.97
N GLN A 25 -23.09 -6.77 -28.83
CA GLN A 25 -23.68 -7.86 -28.05
C GLN A 25 -23.54 -7.66 -26.53
N SER A 26 -22.41 -7.12 -26.09
CA SER A 26 -22.14 -6.89 -24.66
C SER A 26 -22.88 -5.65 -24.11
N MET A 27 -23.26 -4.68 -24.96
CA MET A 27 -24.03 -3.50 -24.57
C MET A 27 -25.55 -3.71 -24.49
N ALA A 28 -26.07 -4.90 -24.84
CA ALA A 28 -27.48 -5.20 -24.70
C ALA A 28 -27.94 -5.07 -23.23
N GLY A 29 -28.78 -4.07 -22.95
CA GLY A 29 -29.28 -3.74 -21.60
C GLY A 29 -28.49 -2.66 -20.85
N ILE A 30 -27.58 -1.95 -21.49
CA ILE A 30 -26.82 -0.82 -20.92
C ILE A 30 -27.44 0.49 -21.46
N ASN A 31 -27.92 1.34 -20.56
CA ASN A 31 -28.46 2.66 -20.90
C ASN A 31 -27.39 3.74 -21.03
N ILE A 32 -26.37 3.49 -21.83
CA ILE A 32 -25.27 4.44 -22.09
C ILE A 32 -24.99 4.49 -23.59
N THR A 33 -24.70 5.67 -24.11
CA THR A 33 -24.35 5.84 -25.51
C THR A 33 -22.91 5.35 -25.77
N ARG A 34 -22.60 4.97 -27.03
CA ARG A 34 -21.22 4.59 -27.41
C ARG A 34 -20.21 5.72 -27.20
N HIS A 35 -20.65 6.96 -27.35
CA HIS A 35 -19.79 8.13 -27.16
C HIS A 35 -19.43 8.31 -25.68
N GLU A 36 -20.41 8.25 -24.79
CA GLU A 36 -20.20 8.33 -23.34
C GLU A 36 -19.31 7.18 -22.86
N LEU A 37 -19.59 5.95 -23.29
CA LEU A 37 -18.76 4.81 -22.97
C LEU A 37 -17.30 4.97 -23.41
N HIS A 38 -17.07 5.56 -24.58
CA HIS A 38 -15.70 5.82 -25.04
C HIS A 38 -14.99 6.86 -24.18
N GLN A 39 -15.70 7.91 -23.74
CA GLN A 39 -15.15 8.90 -22.82
C GLN A 39 -14.80 8.28 -21.46
N GLU A 40 -15.69 7.46 -20.91
CA GLU A 40 -15.43 6.73 -19.66
C GLU A 40 -14.21 5.80 -19.79
N ASP A 41 -14.07 5.06 -20.89
CA ASP A 41 -12.96 4.16 -21.15
C ASP A 41 -11.62 4.89 -21.23
N MET A 42 -11.61 6.09 -21.79
CA MET A 42 -10.41 6.95 -21.86
C MET A 42 -9.90 7.39 -20.48
N VAL A 43 -10.77 7.48 -19.49
CA VAL A 43 -10.41 7.80 -18.10
C VAL A 43 -10.07 6.50 -17.33
N ILE A 44 -10.95 5.52 -17.39
CA ILE A 44 -10.88 4.31 -16.54
C ILE A 44 -9.71 3.40 -16.90
N THR A 45 -9.52 3.12 -18.18
CA THR A 45 -8.54 2.12 -18.63
C THR A 45 -7.10 2.50 -18.28
N PRO A 46 -6.60 3.73 -18.47
CA PRO A 46 -5.26 4.12 -18.03
C PRO A 46 -5.05 3.96 -16.52
N LEU A 47 -6.05 4.32 -15.70
CA LEU A 47 -5.97 4.23 -14.23
C LEU A 47 -5.90 2.77 -13.76
N ILE A 48 -6.64 1.85 -14.40
CA ILE A 48 -6.52 0.42 -14.14
C ILE A 48 -5.11 -0.06 -14.46
N PHE A 49 -4.52 0.34 -15.57
CA PHE A 49 -3.15 -0.01 -15.92
C PHE A 49 -2.09 0.60 -15.01
N GLN A 50 -2.39 1.71 -14.36
CA GLN A 50 -1.58 2.25 -13.25
C GLN A 50 -1.75 1.46 -11.95
N GLY A 51 -2.65 0.47 -11.92
CA GLY A 51 -2.91 -0.41 -10.79
C GLY A 51 -3.87 0.15 -9.77
N GLN A 52 -4.65 1.17 -10.12
CA GLN A 52 -5.75 1.63 -9.30
C GLN A 52 -6.90 0.61 -9.31
N SER A 53 -7.56 0.45 -8.18
CA SER A 53 -8.73 -0.42 -8.07
C SER A 53 -9.99 0.31 -8.55
N PRO A 54 -11.06 -0.40 -8.97
CA PRO A 54 -12.35 0.20 -9.29
C PRO A 54 -12.90 1.13 -8.20
N TYR A 55 -12.68 0.78 -6.91
CA TYR A 55 -13.07 1.65 -5.79
C TYR A 55 -12.33 3.00 -5.83
N GLN A 56 -11.02 2.98 -6.03
CA GLN A 56 -10.21 4.21 -6.10
C GLN A 56 -10.64 5.12 -7.25
N ILE A 57 -10.85 4.52 -8.42
CA ILE A 57 -11.27 5.25 -9.63
C ILE A 57 -12.62 5.95 -9.38
N ILE A 58 -13.64 5.22 -8.93
CA ILE A 58 -14.97 5.80 -8.70
C ILE A 58 -14.97 6.85 -7.57
N THR A 59 -14.15 6.65 -6.53
CA THR A 59 -14.03 7.62 -5.43
C THR A 59 -13.40 8.94 -5.90
N ASN A 60 -12.40 8.86 -6.79
CA ASN A 60 -11.68 10.02 -7.29
C ASN A 60 -12.40 10.73 -8.48
N HIS A 61 -13.28 10.00 -9.18
CA HIS A 61 -13.97 10.45 -10.40
C HIS A 61 -15.49 10.34 -10.24
N PRO A 62 -16.11 11.19 -9.38
CA PRO A 62 -17.57 11.19 -9.19
C PRO A 62 -18.34 11.56 -10.46
N GLU A 63 -17.68 12.23 -11.42
CA GLU A 63 -18.24 12.59 -12.73
C GLU A 63 -18.59 11.38 -13.60
N LEU A 64 -18.01 10.19 -13.32
CA LEU A 64 -18.34 8.96 -14.04
C LEU A 64 -19.76 8.44 -13.73
N ASP A 65 -20.41 8.99 -12.69
CA ASP A 65 -21.79 8.67 -12.27
C ASP A 65 -22.14 7.18 -12.32
N MET A 66 -21.18 6.34 -11.93
CA MET A 66 -21.38 4.89 -11.86
C MET A 66 -20.97 4.31 -10.50
N SER A 67 -21.55 3.17 -10.15
CA SER A 67 -21.17 2.44 -8.97
C SER A 67 -19.91 1.60 -9.21
N VAL A 68 -19.18 1.29 -8.12
CA VAL A 68 -18.05 0.33 -8.16
C VAL A 68 -18.49 -1.03 -8.74
N ARG A 69 -19.72 -1.47 -8.42
CA ARG A 69 -20.30 -2.71 -8.95
C ARG A 69 -20.54 -2.63 -10.45
N THR A 70 -20.99 -1.48 -10.94
CA THR A 70 -21.20 -1.24 -12.39
C THR A 70 -19.88 -1.34 -13.13
N LEU A 71 -18.81 -0.72 -12.59
CA LEU A 71 -17.47 -0.78 -13.19
C LEU A 71 -16.95 -2.23 -13.25
N TYR A 72 -17.11 -3.01 -12.17
CA TYR A 72 -16.77 -4.44 -12.21
C TYR A 72 -17.56 -5.20 -13.29
N SER A 73 -18.87 -4.91 -13.44
CA SER A 73 -19.70 -5.52 -14.50
C SER A 73 -19.21 -5.16 -15.91
N TYR A 74 -18.74 -3.94 -16.13
CA TYR A 74 -18.20 -3.50 -17.42
C TYR A 74 -16.90 -4.23 -17.75
N LEU A 75 -16.02 -4.40 -16.76
CA LEU A 75 -14.78 -5.17 -16.91
C LEU A 75 -15.05 -6.65 -17.19
N ASP A 76 -16.01 -7.26 -16.47
CA ASP A 76 -16.40 -8.66 -16.66
C ASP A 76 -16.98 -8.92 -18.05
N LYS A 77 -17.81 -8.01 -18.56
CA LYS A 77 -18.44 -8.10 -19.87
C LYS A 77 -17.49 -7.71 -21.01
N GLY A 78 -16.29 -7.19 -20.71
CA GLY A 78 -15.34 -6.72 -21.71
C GLY A 78 -15.85 -5.50 -22.50
N ILE A 79 -16.63 -4.65 -21.85
CA ILE A 79 -17.20 -3.42 -22.44
C ILE A 79 -16.12 -2.34 -22.57
N LEU A 80 -15.21 -2.27 -21.59
CA LEU A 80 -14.05 -1.38 -21.57
C LEU A 80 -12.84 -2.05 -22.25
N SER A 81 -11.84 -1.25 -22.60
CA SER A 81 -10.55 -1.76 -23.11
C SER A 81 -9.78 -2.53 -22.06
N ALA A 82 -9.83 -2.09 -20.79
CA ALA A 82 -9.36 -2.87 -19.65
C ALA A 82 -10.32 -4.03 -19.33
N ARG A 83 -9.77 -5.11 -18.79
CA ARG A 83 -10.52 -6.32 -18.43
C ARG A 83 -10.16 -6.78 -17.02
N ASN A 84 -10.91 -7.74 -16.48
CA ASN A 84 -10.66 -8.34 -15.17
C ASN A 84 -9.23 -8.86 -14.98
N ILE A 85 -8.57 -9.31 -16.04
CA ILE A 85 -7.18 -9.79 -15.97
C ILE A 85 -6.20 -8.66 -15.65
N ASP A 86 -6.56 -7.43 -15.94
CA ASP A 86 -5.73 -6.25 -15.68
C ASP A 86 -5.84 -5.78 -14.22
N LEU A 87 -6.86 -6.27 -13.48
CA LEU A 87 -7.03 -6.02 -12.06
C LEU A 87 -6.02 -6.82 -11.23
N LYS A 88 -5.45 -6.20 -10.19
CA LYS A 88 -4.31 -6.76 -9.45
C LYS A 88 -4.59 -7.93 -8.50
N ARG A 89 -5.85 -8.29 -8.24
CA ARG A 89 -6.21 -9.31 -7.25
C ARG A 89 -7.20 -10.32 -7.81
N GLN A 90 -6.73 -11.24 -8.64
CA GLN A 90 -7.59 -12.30 -9.15
C GLN A 90 -7.27 -13.70 -8.63
N VAL A 91 -6.08 -13.95 -8.10
CA VAL A 91 -5.64 -15.30 -7.75
C VAL A 91 -5.63 -15.51 -6.25
N LYS A 92 -6.47 -16.43 -5.74
CA LYS A 92 -6.36 -16.95 -4.38
C LYS A 92 -5.18 -17.92 -4.31
N PHE A 93 -4.14 -17.56 -3.57
CA PHE A 93 -3.00 -18.44 -3.32
C PHE A 93 -3.39 -19.61 -2.41
N LYS A 94 -2.88 -20.82 -2.70
CA LYS A 94 -3.01 -21.96 -1.78
C LYS A 94 -2.33 -21.63 -0.45
N PRO A 95 -2.95 -21.97 0.69
CA PRO A 95 -2.31 -21.77 1.99
C PRO A 95 -0.97 -22.51 2.04
N ARG A 96 0.07 -21.83 2.58
CA ARG A 96 1.35 -22.48 2.82
C ARG A 96 1.21 -23.47 3.96
N LYS A 97 1.87 -24.65 3.87
CA LYS A 97 2.04 -25.56 5.00
C LYS A 97 2.80 -24.83 6.10
N VAL A 98 2.21 -24.75 7.27
CA VAL A 98 2.81 -24.11 8.45
C VAL A 98 3.88 -25.03 9.01
N HIS A 99 5.13 -24.61 8.97
CA HIS A 99 6.19 -25.29 9.71
C HIS A 99 6.12 -24.83 11.17
N LYS A 100 5.94 -25.79 12.10
CA LYS A 100 6.00 -25.53 13.53
C LYS A 100 7.46 -25.26 13.91
N THR A 101 7.81 -24.00 14.14
CA THR A 101 9.08 -23.59 14.75
C THR A 101 8.92 -23.56 16.26
N GLN A 102 9.85 -24.14 17.00
CA GLN A 102 9.88 -24.01 18.46
C GLN A 102 10.21 -22.56 18.82
N ILE A 103 9.29 -21.91 19.50
CA ILE A 103 9.43 -20.52 19.92
C ILE A 103 10.01 -20.54 21.32
N LYS A 104 11.23 -20.00 21.49
CA LYS A 104 11.84 -19.81 22.81
C LYS A 104 11.27 -18.52 23.41
N ASP A 105 10.60 -18.65 24.55
CA ASP A 105 10.23 -17.48 25.35
C ASP A 105 11.49 -16.78 25.84
N ARG A 106 11.57 -15.46 25.58
CA ARG A 106 12.64 -14.61 26.08
C ARG A 106 12.08 -13.70 27.16
N SER A 107 12.87 -13.47 28.21
CA SER A 107 12.53 -12.57 29.33
C SER A 107 12.19 -11.13 28.85
N VAL A 108 12.71 -10.74 27.69
CA VAL A 108 12.46 -9.44 27.03
C VAL A 108 10.97 -9.19 26.74
N PHE A 109 10.16 -10.25 26.59
CA PHE A 109 8.72 -10.13 26.27
C PHE A 109 7.83 -10.05 27.51
N ILE A 110 8.39 -10.19 28.73
CA ILE A 110 7.61 -10.10 29.97
C ILE A 110 7.02 -8.69 30.09
N ARG A 111 5.72 -8.59 30.38
CA ARG A 111 4.93 -7.34 30.43
C ARG A 111 4.86 -6.56 29.11
N ARG A 112 5.14 -7.23 27.99
CA ARG A 112 5.08 -6.66 26.64
C ARG A 112 4.36 -7.60 25.66
N MET A 113 3.58 -8.53 26.18
CA MET A 113 2.84 -9.51 25.38
C MET A 113 1.62 -8.87 24.72
N PHE A 114 1.03 -9.55 23.78
CA PHE A 114 -0.18 -9.10 23.12
C PHE A 114 -1.35 -8.90 24.10
N SER A 115 -1.44 -9.75 25.14
CA SER A 115 -2.41 -9.60 26.23
C SER A 115 -2.24 -8.28 27.00
N ASP A 116 -0.98 -7.88 27.27
CA ASP A 116 -0.68 -6.62 27.94
C ASP A 116 -1.05 -5.43 27.06
N PHE A 117 -0.80 -5.55 25.74
CA PHE A 117 -1.19 -4.56 24.76
C PHE A 117 -2.73 -4.43 24.65
N GLN A 118 -3.45 -5.55 24.61
CA GLN A 118 -4.93 -5.52 24.55
C GLN A 118 -5.57 -4.85 25.76
N ALA A 119 -4.96 -5.02 26.94
CA ALA A 119 -5.44 -4.40 28.17
C ALA A 119 -5.35 -2.85 28.15
N LEU A 120 -4.62 -2.25 27.22
CA LEU A 120 -4.52 -0.80 27.05
C LEU A 120 -5.74 -0.20 26.35
N GLU A 121 -6.54 -1.01 25.65
CA GLU A 121 -7.75 -0.59 24.90
C GLU A 121 -7.52 0.65 24.02
N LEU A 122 -6.40 0.67 23.27
CA LEU A 122 -5.97 1.82 22.49
C LEU A 122 -6.69 1.90 21.15
N ASP A 123 -7.22 3.07 20.83
CA ASP A 123 -7.77 3.39 19.49
C ASP A 123 -6.69 3.75 18.48
N HIS A 124 -5.49 4.13 18.94
CA HIS A 124 -4.38 4.58 18.12
C HIS A 124 -3.07 3.97 18.59
N PHE A 125 -2.38 3.34 17.68
CA PHE A 125 -1.04 2.77 17.87
C PHE A 125 -0.36 2.58 16.51
N ALA A 126 0.94 2.32 16.52
CA ALA A 126 1.68 1.97 15.33
C ALA A 126 1.94 0.45 15.27
N GLU A 127 1.73 -0.15 14.12
CA GLU A 127 2.24 -1.48 13.81
C GLU A 127 3.62 -1.33 13.16
N MET A 128 4.57 -2.20 13.51
CA MET A 128 5.92 -2.21 12.95
C MET A 128 6.29 -3.59 12.44
N ASP A 129 6.98 -3.64 11.28
CA ASP A 129 7.41 -4.89 10.67
C ASP A 129 8.60 -4.66 9.73
N THR A 130 9.23 -5.74 9.26
CA THR A 130 10.28 -5.69 8.24
C THR A 130 9.88 -6.40 6.97
N VAL A 131 10.24 -5.81 5.83
CA VAL A 131 10.03 -6.40 4.51
C VAL A 131 11.38 -6.78 3.92
N HIS A 132 11.57 -8.09 3.71
CA HIS A 132 12.82 -8.65 3.19
C HIS A 132 12.93 -8.54 1.66
N SER A 133 14.16 -8.33 1.22
CA SER A 133 14.61 -8.37 -0.17
C SER A 133 14.65 -9.80 -0.73
N SER A 134 15.09 -9.95 -1.97
CA SER A 134 15.59 -11.21 -2.53
C SER A 134 16.83 -11.72 -1.76
N GLN A 135 17.21 -12.97 -2.00
CA GLN A 135 18.31 -13.61 -1.24
C GLN A 135 19.69 -13.00 -1.51
N ASP A 136 19.85 -12.30 -2.60
CA ASP A 136 21.09 -11.66 -3.07
C ASP A 136 21.36 -10.29 -2.42
N SER A 137 20.41 -9.72 -1.69
CA SER A 137 20.59 -8.47 -0.96
C SER A 137 20.32 -8.62 0.53
N LYS A 138 21.18 -8.00 1.35
CA LYS A 138 21.03 -7.93 2.81
C LYS A 138 20.13 -6.76 3.26
N ARG A 139 19.76 -5.88 2.33
CA ARG A 139 18.90 -4.73 2.61
C ARG A 139 17.49 -5.16 2.93
N VAL A 140 16.89 -4.48 3.87
CA VAL A 140 15.51 -4.69 4.32
C VAL A 140 14.81 -3.33 4.45
N ILE A 141 13.50 -3.33 4.39
CA ILE A 141 12.69 -2.15 4.63
C ILE A 141 12.04 -2.30 6.00
N LEU A 142 12.30 -1.36 6.91
CA LEU A 142 11.53 -1.20 8.14
C LEU A 142 10.28 -0.41 7.81
N THR A 143 9.13 -0.89 8.23
CA THR A 143 7.83 -0.29 7.94
C THR A 143 7.08 0.02 9.21
N PHE A 144 6.33 1.12 9.20
CA PHE A 144 5.36 1.48 10.23
C PHE A 144 4.00 1.72 9.60
N PHE A 145 2.96 1.43 10.35
CA PHE A 145 1.59 1.68 9.96
C PHE A 145 0.83 2.28 11.15
N LEU A 146 0.44 3.54 11.03
CA LEU A 146 -0.38 4.22 12.03
C LEU A 146 -1.84 3.78 11.83
N THR A 147 -2.39 3.08 12.80
CA THR A 147 -3.63 2.33 12.63
C THR A 147 -4.87 3.22 12.45
N ARG A 148 -4.90 4.39 13.05
CA ARG A 148 -6.01 5.34 12.98
C ARG A 148 -6.08 6.01 11.60
N GLU A 149 -4.98 6.59 11.14
CA GLU A 149 -4.88 7.30 9.86
C GLU A 149 -4.67 6.35 8.66
N LYS A 150 -4.40 5.06 8.93
CA LYS A 150 -3.97 4.09 7.92
C LYS A 150 -2.70 4.53 7.18
N LEU A 151 -1.90 5.39 7.84
CA LEU A 151 -0.69 5.98 7.28
C LEU A 151 0.45 4.97 7.29
N PHE A 152 1.04 4.77 6.12
CA PHE A 152 2.17 3.86 5.92
C PHE A 152 3.47 4.64 5.81
N LEU A 153 4.52 4.18 6.50
CA LEU A 153 5.87 4.73 6.43
C LEU A 153 6.87 3.61 6.17
N ALA A 154 7.96 3.90 5.44
CA ALA A 154 8.96 2.91 5.09
C ALA A 154 10.38 3.49 5.07
N PHE A 155 11.33 2.75 5.62
CA PHE A 155 12.73 3.16 5.77
C PHE A 155 13.66 2.03 5.34
N ILE A 156 14.65 2.36 4.49
CA ILE A 156 15.64 1.38 4.05
C ILE A 156 16.69 1.16 5.15
N MET A 157 16.99 -0.10 5.42
CA MET A 157 18.07 -0.52 6.29
C MET A 157 19.06 -1.38 5.51
N ASN A 158 20.35 -1.17 5.72
CA ASN A 158 21.40 -1.95 5.05
C ASN A 158 21.46 -3.41 5.55
N ARG A 159 21.01 -3.66 6.78
CA ARG A 159 20.93 -4.99 7.39
C ARG A 159 19.76 -5.07 8.37
N CYS A 160 19.19 -6.25 8.53
CA CYS A 160 18.15 -6.54 9.51
C CYS A 160 18.79 -6.79 10.89
N THR A 161 19.07 -5.71 11.64
CA THR A 161 19.70 -5.79 12.97
C THR A 161 19.04 -4.82 13.94
N LYS A 162 19.14 -5.12 15.26
CA LYS A 162 18.67 -4.23 16.34
C LYS A 162 19.25 -2.81 16.22
N GLY A 163 20.55 -2.70 15.93
CA GLY A 163 21.21 -1.42 15.75
C GLY A 163 20.67 -0.62 14.55
N ALA A 164 20.32 -1.29 13.45
CA ALA A 164 19.75 -0.61 12.29
C ALA A 164 18.34 -0.08 12.59
N VAL A 165 17.51 -0.83 13.30
CA VAL A 165 16.18 -0.39 13.76
C VAL A 165 16.33 0.82 14.68
N LYS A 166 17.23 0.75 15.69
CA LYS A 166 17.52 1.89 16.59
C LYS A 166 17.94 3.14 15.83
N LEU A 167 18.78 3.01 14.80
CA LEU A 167 19.20 4.15 13.98
C LEU A 167 18.02 4.81 13.26
N VAL A 168 17.06 4.04 12.76
CA VAL A 168 15.84 4.59 12.16
C VAL A 168 15.01 5.34 13.19
N PHE A 169 14.82 4.79 14.40
CA PHE A 169 14.11 5.46 15.49
C PHE A 169 14.80 6.79 15.86
N ASN A 170 16.10 6.78 16.05
CA ASN A 170 16.86 7.98 16.39
C ASN A 170 16.78 9.04 15.30
N LYS A 171 16.83 8.63 14.03
CA LYS A 171 16.68 9.55 12.90
C LYS A 171 15.28 10.17 12.86
N LEU A 172 14.24 9.37 13.07
CA LEU A 172 12.86 9.85 13.12
C LEU A 172 12.65 10.83 14.30
N GLU A 173 13.14 10.48 15.50
CA GLU A 173 13.06 11.38 16.65
C GLU A 173 13.81 12.69 16.43
N HIS A 174 14.99 12.64 15.78
CA HIS A 174 15.74 13.85 15.42
C HIS A 174 14.98 14.73 14.41
N GLN A 175 14.26 14.13 13.46
CA GLN A 175 13.50 14.84 12.43
C GLN A 175 12.20 15.46 12.96
N LEU A 176 11.51 14.73 13.84
CA LEU A 176 10.21 15.13 14.41
C LEU A 176 10.34 15.95 15.68
N GLY A 177 11.41 15.73 16.45
CA GLY A 177 11.46 16.09 17.85
C GLY A 177 10.78 15.04 18.74
N THR A 178 11.11 15.02 20.02
CA THR A 178 10.64 14.00 20.95
C THR A 178 9.11 14.02 21.13
N TYR A 179 8.50 15.20 21.15
CA TYR A 179 7.05 15.36 21.34
C TYR A 179 6.24 14.78 20.15
N ASP A 180 6.58 15.16 18.93
CA ASP A 180 5.87 14.70 17.75
C ASP A 180 6.16 13.23 17.48
N PHE A 181 7.38 12.74 17.80
CA PHE A 181 7.68 11.32 17.76
C PHE A 181 6.77 10.54 18.72
N LEU A 182 6.62 11.00 19.96
CA LEU A 182 5.73 10.39 20.96
C LEU A 182 4.27 10.42 20.50
N THR A 183 3.82 11.50 19.87
CA THR A 183 2.46 11.62 19.34
C THR A 183 2.15 10.54 18.30
N LEU A 184 3.11 10.26 17.42
CA LEU A 184 2.94 9.27 16.34
C LEU A 184 3.20 7.82 16.78
N PHE A 185 4.17 7.61 17.68
CA PHE A 185 4.75 6.31 18.00
C PHE A 185 4.72 5.97 19.49
N ASN A 186 3.77 6.53 20.24
CA ASN A 186 3.64 6.28 21.68
C ASN A 186 3.60 4.78 22.01
N THR A 187 2.82 4.02 21.26
CA THR A 187 2.70 2.56 21.41
C THR A 187 2.93 1.88 20.07
N ILE A 188 3.81 0.91 20.06
CA ILE A 188 4.18 0.17 18.86
C ILE A 188 3.97 -1.32 19.08
N LEU A 189 3.19 -1.96 18.19
CA LEU A 189 2.98 -3.40 18.16
C LEU A 189 3.86 -4.01 17.04
N THR A 190 4.69 -5.01 17.39
CA THR A 190 5.57 -5.69 16.45
C THR A 190 5.56 -7.20 16.63
N ASP A 191 6.23 -7.94 15.75
CA ASP A 191 6.47 -9.37 15.98
C ASP A 191 7.71 -9.61 16.86
N ARG A 192 8.01 -10.89 17.12
CA ARG A 192 9.17 -11.30 17.92
C ARG A 192 10.43 -11.47 17.06
N GLY A 193 10.60 -10.68 16.00
CA GLY A 193 11.80 -10.68 15.17
C GLY A 193 13.07 -10.39 15.99
N SER A 194 14.20 -10.95 15.59
CA SER A 194 15.47 -10.74 16.29
C SER A 194 15.93 -9.29 16.29
N GLU A 195 15.57 -8.55 15.26
CA GLU A 195 15.82 -7.11 15.08
C GLU A 195 15.04 -6.22 16.06
N PHE A 196 13.92 -6.71 16.58
CA PHE A 196 13.07 -6.03 17.57
C PHE A 196 13.35 -6.51 19.01
N GLY A 197 14.32 -7.40 19.21
CA GLY A 197 14.60 -8.02 20.50
C GLY A 197 15.44 -7.18 21.46
N ASP A 198 15.36 -5.84 21.37
CA ASP A 198 15.97 -4.87 22.28
C ASP A 198 15.01 -3.68 22.47
N PRO A 199 13.85 -3.91 23.14
CA PRO A 199 12.84 -2.88 23.30
C PRO A 199 13.34 -1.66 24.07
N GLU A 200 14.17 -1.84 25.10
CA GLU A 200 14.68 -0.75 25.91
C GLU A 200 15.43 0.28 25.07
N SER A 201 16.23 -0.15 24.11
CA SER A 201 16.95 0.76 23.21
C SER A 201 16.04 1.49 22.22
N LEU A 202 14.85 0.97 21.93
CA LEU A 202 13.84 1.59 21.08
C LEU A 202 12.94 2.55 21.86
N GLU A 203 12.62 2.19 23.10
CA GLU A 203 11.76 2.98 23.98
C GLU A 203 12.47 4.22 24.54
N ASN A 204 13.77 4.15 24.78
CA ASN A 204 14.55 5.27 25.28
C ASN A 204 15.05 6.13 24.12
N GLY A 205 14.63 7.40 24.11
CA GLY A 205 15.04 8.40 23.14
C GLY A 205 16.49 8.83 23.26
N ILE A 206 16.91 9.71 22.34
CA ILE A 206 18.29 10.25 22.28
C ILE A 206 18.66 11.00 23.59
N ASN A 207 17.69 11.65 24.21
CA ASN A 207 17.87 12.41 25.45
C ASN A 207 17.60 11.58 26.73
N GLY A 208 17.49 10.25 26.63
CA GLY A 208 17.15 9.37 27.75
C GLY A 208 15.68 9.47 28.20
N ILE A 209 14.85 10.23 27.50
CA ILE A 209 13.41 10.33 27.75
C ILE A 209 12.71 9.18 27.03
N MET A 210 11.74 8.55 27.70
CA MET A 210 10.93 7.51 27.07
C MET A 210 10.13 8.11 25.90
N ARG A 211 10.31 7.51 24.71
CA ARG A 211 9.69 7.98 23.45
C ARG A 211 8.61 7.04 22.91
N SER A 212 8.56 5.78 23.35
CA SER A 212 7.55 4.81 22.92
C SER A 212 7.48 3.62 23.89
N SER A 213 6.44 2.80 23.77
CA SER A 213 6.29 1.51 24.44
C SER A 213 6.14 0.42 23.39
N ILE A 214 6.98 -0.63 23.48
CA ILE A 214 7.02 -1.71 22.48
C ILE A 214 6.28 -2.94 23.02
N TYR A 215 5.32 -3.43 22.24
CA TYR A 215 4.57 -4.66 22.51
C TYR A 215 4.75 -5.67 21.38
N TYR A 216 4.57 -6.94 21.70
CA TYR A 216 4.83 -8.05 20.79
C TYR A 216 3.60 -8.91 20.55
N CYS A 217 3.35 -9.20 19.28
CA CYS A 217 2.35 -10.17 18.87
C CYS A 217 2.66 -11.57 19.42
N ASP A 218 1.62 -12.37 19.54
CA ASP A 218 1.78 -13.79 19.80
C ASP A 218 2.52 -14.46 18.64
N PRO A 219 3.32 -15.49 18.95
CA PRO A 219 4.03 -16.21 17.91
C PRO A 219 3.09 -16.78 16.85
N MET A 220 3.45 -16.61 15.58
CA MET A 220 2.72 -17.09 14.40
C MET A 220 1.29 -16.56 14.26
N ARG A 221 0.93 -15.46 14.93
CA ARG A 221 -0.36 -14.76 14.80
C ARG A 221 -0.20 -13.45 14.06
N SER A 222 0.17 -13.55 12.77
CA SER A 222 0.35 -12.38 11.88
C SER A 222 -0.92 -11.52 11.78
N GLY A 223 -2.11 -12.10 11.86
CA GLY A 223 -3.38 -11.39 11.84
C GLY A 223 -3.56 -10.35 12.97
N GLN A 224 -2.72 -10.35 14.00
CA GLN A 224 -2.70 -9.34 15.06
C GLN A 224 -2.13 -7.99 14.57
N LYS A 225 -1.47 -7.97 13.40
CA LYS A 225 -0.96 -6.78 12.69
C LYS A 225 -1.63 -6.65 11.31
N GLY A 226 -2.95 -6.64 11.27
CA GLY A 226 -3.70 -6.67 10.01
C GLY A 226 -3.54 -5.43 9.13
N GLY A 227 -3.30 -4.26 9.73
CA GLY A 227 -3.13 -3.00 9.02
C GLY A 227 -1.85 -2.98 8.19
N ILE A 228 -0.72 -3.30 8.81
CA ILE A 228 0.58 -3.31 8.12
C ILE A 228 0.66 -4.42 7.07
N GLU A 229 0.01 -5.58 7.28
CA GLU A 229 -0.06 -6.64 6.27
C GLU A 229 -0.81 -6.19 5.01
N GLN A 230 -1.90 -5.41 5.18
CA GLN A 230 -2.60 -4.82 4.07
C GLN A 230 -1.72 -3.79 3.32
N ALA A 231 -1.01 -2.93 4.05
CA ALA A 231 -0.07 -1.97 3.47
C ALA A 231 1.07 -2.68 2.73
N HIS A 232 1.61 -3.78 3.30
CA HIS A 232 2.61 -4.63 2.62
C HIS A 232 2.07 -5.24 1.33
N THR A 233 0.78 -5.54 1.25
CA THR A 233 0.18 -6.01 -0.01
C THR A 233 0.28 -4.94 -1.08
N MET A 234 0.05 -3.66 -0.76
CA MET A 234 0.20 -2.55 -1.71
C MET A 234 1.66 -2.31 -2.07
N LEU A 235 2.55 -2.32 -1.06
CA LEU A 235 3.99 -2.25 -1.30
C LEU A 235 4.45 -3.35 -2.29
N ARG A 236 3.93 -4.56 -2.15
CA ARG A 236 4.26 -5.71 -3.03
C ARG A 236 3.64 -5.63 -4.43
N MET A 237 2.71 -4.74 -4.68
CA MET A 237 2.29 -4.41 -6.06
C MET A 237 3.39 -3.62 -6.79
N ILE A 238 4.11 -2.75 -6.07
CA ILE A 238 5.19 -1.92 -6.62
C ILE A 238 6.52 -2.65 -6.56
N LEU A 239 6.82 -3.32 -5.44
CA LEU A 239 8.01 -4.13 -5.21
C LEU A 239 7.62 -5.61 -5.06
N PRO A 240 7.45 -6.37 -6.14
CA PRO A 240 7.08 -7.78 -6.11
C PRO A 240 8.02 -8.62 -5.24
N LYS A 241 7.55 -9.78 -4.79
CA LYS A 241 8.42 -10.75 -4.09
C LYS A 241 9.59 -11.12 -4.99
N LYS A 242 10.78 -11.23 -4.39
CA LYS A 242 12.07 -11.48 -5.05
C LYS A 242 12.69 -10.26 -5.76
N THR A 243 12.11 -9.05 -5.64
CA THR A 243 12.80 -7.83 -6.06
C THR A 243 14.00 -7.59 -5.16
N SER A 244 15.16 -7.34 -5.74
CA SER A 244 16.36 -6.93 -4.99
C SER A 244 16.23 -5.49 -4.50
N PHE A 245 16.61 -5.25 -3.24
CA PHE A 245 16.64 -3.89 -2.68
C PHE A 245 18.04 -3.27 -2.73
N GLU A 246 18.99 -3.89 -3.44
CA GLU A 246 20.38 -3.43 -3.47
C GLU A 246 20.52 -2.00 -4.00
N TYR A 247 19.75 -1.68 -5.03
CA TYR A 247 19.76 -0.34 -5.65
C TYR A 247 18.60 0.55 -5.19
N LEU A 248 17.72 0.03 -4.31
CA LEU A 248 16.60 0.82 -3.79
C LEU A 248 17.12 1.91 -2.85
N THR A 249 16.77 3.15 -3.11
CA THR A 249 17.14 4.29 -2.28
C THR A 249 16.00 4.68 -1.32
N GLN A 250 16.31 5.48 -0.29
CA GLN A 250 15.27 6.05 0.56
C GLN A 250 14.36 7.02 -0.23
N TRP A 251 14.89 7.62 -1.29
CA TRP A 251 14.09 8.47 -2.17
C TRP A 251 13.04 7.68 -2.95
N ASP A 252 13.42 6.52 -3.49
CA ASP A 252 12.48 5.63 -4.17
C ASP A 252 11.38 5.14 -3.20
N LEU A 253 11.76 4.80 -1.96
CA LEU A 253 10.78 4.40 -0.94
C LEU A 253 9.81 5.53 -0.58
N ARG A 254 10.26 6.77 -0.54
CA ARG A 254 9.37 7.92 -0.31
C ARG A 254 8.32 8.03 -1.41
N ALA A 255 8.76 7.96 -2.68
CA ALA A 255 7.82 7.97 -3.79
C ALA A 255 6.77 6.85 -3.66
N ILE A 256 7.19 5.64 -3.31
CA ILE A 256 6.28 4.51 -3.07
C ILE A 256 5.30 4.82 -1.93
N VAL A 257 5.80 5.34 -0.82
CA VAL A 257 5.00 5.70 0.36
C VAL A 257 3.98 6.78 0.02
N ASP A 258 4.38 7.81 -0.74
CA ASP A 258 3.51 8.89 -1.18
C ASP A 258 2.35 8.36 -2.02
N HIS A 259 2.60 7.48 -2.99
CA HIS A 259 1.55 6.85 -3.79
C HIS A 259 0.62 5.96 -2.96
N ILE A 260 1.15 5.16 -2.02
CA ILE A 260 0.35 4.32 -1.12
C ILE A 260 -0.56 5.17 -0.22
N ASN A 261 -0.03 6.26 0.34
CA ASN A 261 -0.76 7.15 1.25
C ASN A 261 -1.74 8.09 0.53
N SER A 262 -1.58 8.30 -0.77
CA SER A 262 -2.52 9.06 -1.60
C SER A 262 -3.64 8.19 -2.19
N THR A 263 -3.77 6.95 -1.74
CA THR A 263 -4.80 6.01 -2.19
C THR A 263 -6.01 6.07 -1.28
N PRO A 264 -7.22 6.40 -1.78
CA PRO A 264 -8.45 6.42 -0.98
C PRO A 264 -8.75 5.09 -0.29
N ARG A 265 -9.23 5.15 0.95
CA ARG A 265 -9.60 3.98 1.75
C ARG A 265 -11.07 3.99 2.08
N GLU A 266 -11.75 2.86 1.86
CA GLU A 266 -13.14 2.69 2.27
C GLU A 266 -13.30 2.87 3.79
N SER A 267 -12.36 2.33 4.58
CA SER A 267 -12.35 2.46 6.04
C SER A 267 -12.11 3.89 6.56
N LEU A 268 -11.73 4.83 5.69
CA LEU A 268 -11.60 6.26 5.97
C LEU A 268 -12.72 7.09 5.28
N GLY A 269 -13.80 6.43 4.84
CA GLY A 269 -14.90 7.10 4.13
C GLY A 269 -14.51 7.65 2.76
N GLY A 270 -13.57 7.03 2.07
CA GLY A 270 -13.07 7.46 0.77
C GLY A 270 -11.92 8.47 0.83
N ARG A 271 -11.50 8.88 2.02
CA ARG A 271 -10.36 9.79 2.20
C ARG A 271 -9.04 9.04 2.07
N THR A 272 -7.98 9.78 1.76
CA THR A 272 -6.63 9.22 1.71
C THR A 272 -5.99 9.20 3.12
N PRO A 273 -5.06 8.26 3.40
CA PRO A 273 -4.25 8.29 4.61
C PRO A 273 -3.51 9.64 4.80
N TYR A 274 -3.04 10.24 3.70
CA TYR A 274 -2.38 11.54 3.74
C TYR A 274 -3.32 12.65 4.25
N ASP A 275 -4.56 12.73 3.74
CA ASP A 275 -5.53 13.76 4.14
C ASP A 275 -5.91 13.64 5.61
N VAL A 276 -6.14 12.40 6.08
CA VAL A 276 -6.47 12.15 7.49
C VAL A 276 -5.28 12.49 8.41
N ALA A 277 -4.06 12.15 7.99
CA ALA A 277 -2.87 12.50 8.75
C ALA A 277 -2.61 14.02 8.76
N LEU A 278 -2.89 14.71 7.64
CA LEU A 278 -2.78 16.16 7.55
C LEU A 278 -3.74 16.86 8.53
N GLU A 279 -4.96 16.37 8.63
CA GLU A 279 -5.96 16.88 9.56
C GLU A 279 -5.57 16.64 11.03
N ASN A 280 -5.07 15.43 11.34
CA ASN A 280 -4.77 15.06 12.73
C ASN A 280 -3.44 15.61 13.24
N TYR A 281 -2.43 15.73 12.39
CA TYR A 281 -1.05 16.06 12.79
C TYR A 281 -0.53 17.38 12.23
N GLY A 282 -1.18 17.93 11.21
CA GLY A 282 -0.75 19.15 10.55
C GLY A 282 0.36 18.95 9.54
N ILE A 283 0.60 20.00 8.75
CA ILE A 283 1.53 19.95 7.61
C ILE A 283 3.00 19.85 8.04
N ASP A 284 3.37 20.35 9.20
CA ASP A 284 4.76 20.38 9.63
C ASP A 284 5.28 18.99 9.99
N ILE A 285 4.46 18.14 10.61
CA ILE A 285 4.77 16.74 10.89
C ILE A 285 4.88 15.97 9.56
N LEU A 286 3.96 16.17 8.61
CA LEU A 286 4.03 15.50 7.31
C LEU A 286 5.28 15.92 6.52
N LYS A 287 5.67 17.19 6.58
CA LYS A 287 6.93 17.68 5.99
C LYS A 287 8.15 17.07 6.68
N ALA A 288 8.16 16.95 8.00
CA ALA A 288 9.23 16.30 8.75
C ALA A 288 9.36 14.82 8.37
N LEU A 289 8.25 14.12 8.16
CA LEU A 289 8.20 12.75 7.60
C LEU A 289 8.50 12.71 6.10
N GLN A 290 8.61 13.87 5.45
CA GLN A 290 8.87 14.05 4.01
C GLN A 290 7.78 13.43 3.12
N LEU A 291 6.54 13.42 3.59
CA LEU A 291 5.37 12.95 2.86
C LEU A 291 4.81 14.03 1.93
N ARG A 292 4.34 13.62 0.76
CA ARG A 292 3.72 14.49 -0.24
C ARG A 292 2.44 13.84 -0.76
N PRO A 293 1.39 14.63 -1.04
CA PRO A 293 0.22 14.10 -1.74
C PRO A 293 0.54 13.90 -3.21
N ILE A 294 -0.03 12.86 -3.78
CA ILE A 294 -0.01 12.57 -5.22
C ILE A 294 -1.42 12.83 -5.76
N LEU A 295 -1.51 13.47 -6.90
CA LEU A 295 -2.80 13.70 -7.55
C LEU A 295 -3.48 12.37 -7.89
N PRO A 296 -4.82 12.29 -7.82
CA PRO A 296 -5.54 11.04 -8.05
C PRO A 296 -5.14 10.30 -9.32
N ASP A 297 -5.03 11.01 -10.44
CA ASP A 297 -4.72 10.44 -11.76
C ASP A 297 -3.25 10.02 -11.90
N GLU A 298 -2.38 10.54 -11.05
CA GLU A 298 -0.95 10.22 -11.03
C GLU A 298 -0.61 9.05 -10.11
N VAL A 299 -1.57 8.59 -9.27
CA VAL A 299 -1.32 7.46 -8.36
C VAL A 299 -1.00 6.20 -9.15
N ASN A 300 0.20 5.68 -8.96
CA ASN A 300 0.70 4.49 -9.64
C ASN A 300 1.14 3.42 -8.63
N LEU A 301 0.51 2.27 -8.66
CA LEU A 301 0.78 1.12 -7.79
C LEU A 301 1.38 -0.05 -8.59
N THR A 302 2.19 0.24 -9.59
CA THR A 302 2.83 -0.77 -10.43
C THR A 302 4.37 -0.75 -10.27
N PRO A 303 5.08 -1.82 -10.65
CA PRO A 303 6.54 -1.83 -10.66
C PRO A 303 7.16 -0.76 -11.57
N LYS A 304 6.40 -0.19 -12.50
CA LYS A 304 6.86 0.89 -13.39
C LYS A 304 7.12 2.20 -12.66
N LEU A 305 6.62 2.36 -11.43
CA LEU A 305 6.84 3.54 -10.61
C LEU A 305 8.34 3.75 -10.32
N ILE A 306 9.07 2.67 -10.07
CA ILE A 306 10.49 2.72 -9.74
C ILE A 306 11.29 2.25 -10.95
N ARG A 307 12.10 3.14 -11.51
CA ARG A 307 13.07 2.80 -12.54
C ARG A 307 14.39 2.50 -11.83
N PHE A 308 14.71 1.23 -11.67
CA PHE A 308 16.06 0.84 -11.27
C PHE A 308 17.00 1.19 -12.44
N ASN A 309 17.82 2.21 -12.27
CA ASN A 309 18.94 2.45 -13.19
C ASN A 309 19.96 1.32 -12.97
N HIS A 310 19.91 0.32 -13.85
CA HIS A 310 20.90 -0.77 -13.91
C HIS A 310 22.17 -0.29 -14.57
#